data_3f1656dc18a57943dac6a728adae1686
#
_entry.id   3f1656dc18a57943dac6a728adae1686
#
_cell.length_a   1.000
_cell.length_b   1.000
_cell.length_c   1.000
_cell.angle_alpha   90.00
_cell.angle_beta   90.00
_cell.angle_gamma   90.00
#
_symmetry.space_group_name_H-M   'P 1'
#
loop_
_entity.id
_entity.type
_entity.pdbx_description
1 polymer ?
#
loop_
_entity_poly.entity_id
_entity_poly.type
_entity_poly.pdbx_seq_one_letter_code
_entity_poly.pdbx_strand_id
1 'polypeptide(L)'
;MVLNESQMLALPVREMAGEAVVNQQMPAESAPPWQDGLALAAENIARMRGQALPASARQEGGDHYRRLAVQPWDAMQAWMSPKAFEGFLRGCALKYLARCDAKGGLQDVRKARHCLDKLIEVMERKGSGDD
;
A
#
# COMPACT_ATOMS: atom_id res chain seq x y z
N MET A 1 -13.45 2.57 -49.10
CA MET A 1 -14.29 1.36 -49.18
C MET A 1 -14.69 1.01 -47.73
N VAL A 2 -15.93 1.24 -47.40
CA VAL A 2 -16.42 0.97 -46.02
C VAL A 2 -16.86 -0.48 -45.96
N LEU A 3 -16.24 -1.29 -45.11
CA LEU A 3 -16.66 -2.67 -44.85
C LEU A 3 -18.04 -2.68 -44.21
N ASN A 4 -18.97 -3.49 -44.68
CA ASN A 4 -20.29 -3.62 -44.08
C ASN A 4 -20.19 -4.41 -42.76
N GLU A 5 -21.24 -4.32 -41.93
CA GLU A 5 -21.27 -4.99 -40.62
C GLU A 5 -21.01 -6.49 -40.70
N SER A 6 -21.43 -7.17 -41.79
CA SER A 6 -21.21 -8.58 -42.00
C SER A 6 -19.74 -8.91 -42.28
N GLN A 7 -18.96 -7.97 -42.79
CA GLN A 7 -17.53 -8.14 -43.03
C GLN A 7 -16.69 -7.84 -41.77
N MET A 8 -17.18 -6.99 -40.88
CA MET A 8 -16.56 -6.74 -39.59
C MET A 8 -16.65 -7.95 -38.64
N LEU A 9 -17.74 -8.73 -38.75
CA LEU A 9 -17.93 -9.97 -37.97
C LEU A 9 -17.06 -11.12 -38.50
N ALA A 10 -16.50 -11.03 -39.69
CA ALA A 10 -15.64 -12.03 -40.30
C ALA A 10 -14.14 -11.80 -40.07
N LEU A 11 -13.77 -10.74 -39.39
CA LEU A 11 -12.38 -10.56 -38.96
C LEU A 11 -12.05 -11.66 -37.93
N PRO A 12 -11.00 -12.45 -38.17
CA PRO A 12 -10.67 -13.52 -37.27
C PRO A 12 -10.31 -12.94 -35.89
N VAL A 13 -11.03 -13.40 -34.89
CA VAL A 13 -10.79 -13.10 -33.46
C VAL A 13 -9.32 -13.29 -33.06
N ARG A 14 -8.57 -13.95 -33.90
CA ARG A 14 -7.15 -14.22 -33.75
C ARG A 14 -6.24 -13.01 -33.81
N GLU A 15 -6.63 -11.94 -34.53
CA GLU A 15 -5.81 -10.73 -34.60
C GLU A 15 -6.06 -9.80 -33.40
N MET A 16 -7.27 -9.81 -32.84
CA MET A 16 -7.54 -9.04 -31.62
C MET A 16 -7.02 -9.72 -30.34
N ALA A 17 -6.87 -11.04 -30.37
CA ALA A 17 -6.31 -11.79 -29.24
C ALA A 17 -4.77 -11.74 -29.19
N GLY A 18 -4.12 -11.35 -30.27
CA GLY A 18 -2.65 -11.35 -30.37
C GLY A 18 -1.98 -10.39 -29.38
N GLU A 19 -2.52 -9.20 -29.21
CA GLU A 19 -1.94 -8.21 -28.28
C GLU A 19 -2.26 -8.52 -26.82
N ALA A 20 -3.45 -9.01 -26.54
CA ALA A 20 -3.84 -9.42 -25.19
C ALA A 20 -3.11 -10.68 -24.71
N VAL A 21 -2.80 -11.60 -25.61
CA VAL A 21 -2.13 -12.88 -25.31
C VAL A 21 -0.65 -12.69 -25.01
N VAL A 22 0.01 -11.72 -25.66
CA VAL A 22 1.44 -11.43 -25.39
C VAL A 22 1.62 -10.87 -23.97
N ASN A 23 0.62 -10.14 -23.46
CA ASN A 23 0.69 -9.56 -22.11
C ASN A 23 0.27 -10.52 -21.01
N GLN A 24 -0.46 -11.63 -21.36
CA GLN A 24 -0.94 -12.61 -20.39
C GLN A 24 -0.07 -13.86 -20.28
N GLN A 25 0.90 -14.06 -21.19
CA GLN A 25 1.66 -15.29 -21.29
C GLN A 25 3.10 -15.21 -20.78
N MET A 26 3.48 -14.16 -20.07
CA MET A 26 4.70 -14.26 -19.29
C MET A 26 4.37 -14.94 -17.95
N PRO A 27 4.70 -16.22 -17.77
CA PRO A 27 4.58 -16.83 -16.45
C PRO A 27 5.42 -16.03 -15.45
N ALA A 28 4.96 -15.91 -14.23
CA ALA A 28 5.68 -15.23 -13.17
C ALA A 28 7.13 -15.75 -12.99
N GLU A 29 7.40 -16.98 -13.44
CA GLU A 29 8.72 -17.60 -13.50
C GLU A 29 9.66 -17.04 -14.59
N SER A 30 9.15 -16.29 -15.55
CA SER A 30 9.94 -15.66 -16.60
C SER A 30 10.18 -14.16 -16.38
N ALA A 31 9.80 -13.64 -15.22
CA ALA A 31 10.22 -12.30 -14.83
C ALA A 31 11.76 -12.26 -14.79
N PRO A 32 12.38 -11.31 -15.51
CA PRO A 32 13.83 -11.27 -15.55
C PRO A 32 14.40 -11.03 -14.15
N PRO A 33 15.52 -11.69 -13.79
CA PRO A 33 16.11 -11.65 -12.44
C PRO A 33 16.40 -10.25 -11.91
N TRP A 34 16.45 -9.24 -12.81
CA TRP A 34 16.69 -7.85 -12.45
C TRP A 34 15.47 -7.12 -11.85
N GLN A 35 14.24 -7.65 -12.01
CA GLN A 35 13.05 -7.02 -11.43
C GLN A 35 13.08 -7.06 -9.90
N ASP A 36 13.50 -8.18 -9.33
CA ASP A 36 13.69 -8.30 -7.89
C ASP A 36 14.83 -7.39 -7.40
N GLY A 37 15.89 -7.29 -8.20
CA GLY A 37 17.01 -6.39 -7.95
C GLY A 37 16.62 -4.91 -7.98
N LEU A 38 15.71 -4.50 -8.89
CA LEU A 38 15.23 -3.13 -8.97
C LEU A 38 14.35 -2.76 -7.77
N ALA A 39 13.46 -3.67 -7.35
CA ALA A 39 12.64 -3.46 -6.17
C ALA A 39 13.50 -3.31 -4.90
N LEU A 40 14.50 -4.19 -4.73
CA LEU A 40 15.44 -4.13 -3.62
C LEU A 40 16.32 -2.88 -3.69
N ALA A 41 16.76 -2.46 -4.87
CA ALA A 41 17.53 -1.24 -5.06
C ALA A 41 16.69 0.01 -4.73
N ALA A 42 15.43 0.06 -5.13
CA ALA A 42 14.52 1.15 -4.79
C ALA A 42 14.28 1.25 -3.28
N GLU A 43 14.10 0.12 -2.59
CA GLU A 43 14.00 0.08 -1.12
C GLU A 43 15.29 0.57 -0.44
N ASN A 44 16.44 0.16 -0.93
CA ASN A 44 17.72 0.59 -0.40
C ASN A 44 17.96 2.08 -0.64
N ILE A 45 17.62 2.60 -1.81
CA ILE A 45 17.72 4.03 -2.14
C ILE A 45 16.76 4.86 -1.26
N ALA A 46 15.52 4.41 -1.06
CA ALA A 46 14.55 5.04 -0.17
C ALA A 46 15.07 5.07 1.28
N ARG A 47 15.68 3.98 1.71
CA ARG A 47 16.31 3.87 3.04
C ARG A 47 17.51 4.80 3.18
N MET A 48 18.36 4.91 2.16
CA MET A 48 19.52 5.83 2.14
C MET A 48 19.12 7.30 2.11
N ARG A 49 17.98 7.63 1.49
CA ARG A 49 17.44 9.00 1.44
C ARG A 49 16.69 9.40 2.70
N GLY A 50 16.64 8.55 3.72
CA GLY A 50 15.89 8.81 4.94
C GLY A 50 14.36 8.83 4.75
N GLN A 51 13.88 8.43 3.59
CA GLN A 51 12.46 8.24 3.34
C GLN A 51 12.04 6.89 3.93
N ALA A 52 11.53 6.93 5.14
CA ALA A 52 10.88 5.76 5.71
C ALA A 52 9.67 5.38 4.84
N LEU A 53 9.46 4.07 4.64
CA LEU A 53 8.22 3.59 4.03
C LEU A 53 7.01 4.16 4.79
N PRO A 54 5.93 4.52 4.08
CA PRO A 54 4.69 4.96 4.72
C PRO A 54 4.27 4.01 5.84
N ALA A 55 3.74 4.54 6.92
CA ALA A 55 3.32 3.72 8.07
C ALA A 55 2.30 2.65 7.66
N SER A 56 1.44 2.95 6.68
CA SER A 56 0.49 2.00 6.10
C SER A 56 1.16 0.84 5.35
N ALA A 57 2.38 1.01 4.83
CA ALA A 57 3.13 -0.04 4.16
C ALA A 57 3.92 -0.94 5.13
N ARG A 58 4.01 -0.54 6.40
CA ARG A 58 4.65 -1.31 7.48
C ARG A 58 3.60 -1.92 8.37
N GLN A 59 3.87 -3.08 8.92
CA GLN A 59 3.01 -3.72 9.91
C GLN A 59 3.83 -4.11 11.13
N GLU A 60 3.38 -3.67 12.30
CA GLU A 60 3.95 -4.06 13.57
C GLU A 60 3.08 -5.14 14.24
N GLY A 61 3.70 -6.28 14.51
CA GLY A 61 3.01 -7.43 15.04
C GLY A 61 2.61 -8.43 13.99
N GLY A 62 1.93 -9.36 13.93
CA GLY A 62 1.61 -10.37 12.90
C GLY A 62 1.12 -9.78 11.58
N ASP A 63 0.92 -10.64 10.60
CA ASP A 63 0.62 -10.30 9.22
C ASP A 63 -0.89 -10.38 8.85
N HIS A 64 -1.76 -10.39 9.87
CA HIS A 64 -3.21 -10.61 9.66
C HIS A 64 -3.86 -9.58 8.75
N TYR A 65 -3.38 -8.33 8.80
CA TYR A 65 -3.94 -7.26 7.99
C TYR A 65 -3.45 -7.27 6.54
N ARG A 66 -2.28 -7.85 6.26
CA ARG A 66 -1.74 -7.94 4.90
C ARG A 66 -2.61 -8.74 3.93
N ARG A 67 -3.45 -9.62 4.46
CA ARG A 67 -4.37 -10.47 3.68
C ARG A 67 -5.70 -9.80 3.37
N LEU A 68 -5.95 -8.63 3.95
CA LEU A 68 -7.19 -7.89 3.70
C LEU A 68 -7.07 -7.10 2.40
N ALA A 69 -8.13 -7.10 1.59
CA ALA A 69 -8.19 -6.31 0.35
C ALA A 69 -8.10 -4.80 0.62
N VAL A 70 -8.58 -4.36 1.78
CA VAL A 70 -8.49 -2.97 2.26
C VAL A 70 -7.89 -2.99 3.65
N GLN A 71 -6.86 -2.21 3.87
CA GLN A 71 -6.24 -2.09 5.18
C GLN A 71 -7.16 -1.34 6.14
N PRO A 72 -7.25 -1.74 7.43
CA PRO A 72 -8.13 -1.08 8.40
C PRO A 72 -7.91 0.43 8.50
N TRP A 73 -6.68 0.89 8.43
CA TRP A 73 -6.38 2.32 8.48
C TRP A 73 -6.87 3.09 7.27
N ASP A 74 -6.82 2.48 6.07
CA ASP A 74 -7.32 3.09 4.84
C ASP A 74 -8.84 3.23 4.89
N ALA A 75 -9.53 2.19 5.38
CA ALA A 75 -10.96 2.22 5.61
C ALA A 75 -11.36 3.29 6.63
N MET A 76 -10.68 3.34 7.78
CA MET A 76 -10.93 4.35 8.81
C MET A 76 -10.65 5.76 8.31
N GLN A 77 -9.59 5.96 7.55
CA GLN A 77 -9.25 7.26 6.96
C GLN A 77 -10.30 7.72 5.94
N ALA A 78 -10.92 6.79 5.21
CA ALA A 78 -11.99 7.10 4.26
C ALA A 78 -13.33 7.41 4.94
N TRP A 79 -13.62 6.79 6.09
CA TRP A 79 -14.93 6.87 6.76
C TRP A 79 -14.99 7.90 7.88
N MET A 80 -13.86 8.18 8.51
CA MET A 80 -13.80 9.10 9.65
C MET A 80 -13.43 10.51 9.18
N SER A 81 -13.86 11.52 9.92
CA SER A 81 -13.31 12.86 9.71
C SER A 81 -11.81 12.86 10.03
N PRO A 82 -11.01 13.73 9.38
CA PRO A 82 -9.57 13.80 9.64
C PRO A 82 -9.23 13.96 11.12
N LYS A 83 -9.95 14.80 11.83
CA LYS A 83 -9.77 15.03 13.27
C LYS A 83 -10.09 13.80 14.12
N ALA A 84 -11.12 13.04 13.74
CA ALA A 84 -11.48 11.81 14.44
C ALA A 84 -10.42 10.72 14.22
N PHE A 85 -9.89 10.59 13.01
CA PHE A 85 -8.83 9.64 12.71
C PHE A 85 -7.52 9.98 13.41
N GLU A 86 -7.14 11.25 13.48
CA GLU A 86 -6.00 11.72 14.29
C GLU A 86 -6.18 11.36 15.78
N GLY A 87 -7.39 11.59 16.33
CA GLY A 87 -7.71 11.22 17.70
C GLY A 87 -7.61 9.72 17.95
N PHE A 88 -8.07 8.90 17.01
CA PHE A 88 -7.94 7.44 17.07
C PHE A 88 -6.46 7.01 17.12
N LEU A 89 -5.60 7.56 16.25
CA LEU A 89 -4.18 7.23 16.21
C LEU A 89 -3.46 7.63 17.50
N ARG A 90 -3.78 8.81 18.06
CA ARG A 90 -3.26 9.26 19.38
C ARG A 90 -3.68 8.30 20.50
N GLY A 91 -4.96 7.94 20.54
CA GLY A 91 -5.48 7.00 21.52
C GLY A 91 -4.84 5.63 21.44
N CYS A 92 -4.60 5.12 20.23
CA CYS A 92 -3.88 3.86 20.03
C CYS A 92 -2.44 3.94 20.54
N ALA A 93 -1.71 5.02 20.24
CA ALA A 93 -0.34 5.22 20.73
C ALA A 93 -0.30 5.24 22.27
N LEU A 94 -1.17 6.03 22.90
CA LEU A 94 -1.30 6.11 24.36
C LEU A 94 -1.63 4.75 25.00
N LYS A 95 -2.57 4.01 24.41
CA LYS A 95 -2.92 2.67 24.87
C LYS A 95 -1.72 1.72 24.87
N TYR A 96 -0.91 1.74 23.83
CA TYR A 96 0.28 0.87 23.75
C TYR A 96 1.35 1.30 24.74
N LEU A 97 1.60 2.59 24.91
CA LEU A 97 2.55 3.11 25.89
C LEU A 97 2.12 2.82 27.32
N ALA A 98 0.83 2.97 27.64
CA ALA A 98 0.32 2.73 28.97
C ALA A 98 0.44 1.27 29.45
N ARG A 99 0.45 0.32 28.52
CA ARG A 99 0.50 -1.11 28.89
C ARG A 99 1.84 -1.77 28.60
N CYS A 100 2.83 -1.08 28.03
CA CYS A 100 4.06 -1.69 27.59
C CYS A 100 4.84 -2.39 28.74
N ASP A 101 4.83 -1.83 29.94
CA ASP A 101 5.51 -2.42 31.10
C ASP A 101 4.80 -3.67 31.62
N ALA A 102 3.47 -3.72 31.54
CA ALA A 102 2.67 -4.84 32.01
C ALA A 102 2.46 -5.94 30.98
N LYS A 103 2.52 -5.58 29.69
CA LYS A 103 2.19 -6.50 28.59
C LYS A 103 2.80 -6.00 27.27
N GLY A 104 3.52 -6.85 26.58
CA GLY A 104 4.02 -6.57 25.24
C GLY A 104 5.37 -5.85 25.18
N GLY A 105 5.85 -5.21 26.23
CA GLY A 105 7.18 -4.62 26.33
C GLY A 105 7.57 -3.78 25.11
N LEU A 106 8.77 -4.04 24.57
CA LEU A 106 9.30 -3.35 23.39
C LEU A 106 8.36 -3.42 22.15
N GLN A 107 7.60 -4.51 22.02
CA GLN A 107 6.66 -4.64 20.89
C GLN A 107 5.52 -3.63 20.97
N ASP A 108 5.01 -3.33 22.18
CA ASP A 108 3.98 -2.30 22.34
C ASP A 108 4.55 -0.90 22.12
N VAL A 109 5.79 -0.65 22.48
CA VAL A 109 6.49 0.61 22.15
C VAL A 109 6.62 0.78 20.62
N ARG A 110 6.97 -0.29 19.89
CA ARG A 110 7.02 -0.28 18.42
C ARG A 110 5.65 -0.02 17.78
N LYS A 111 4.58 -0.60 18.35
CA LYS A 111 3.20 -0.33 17.91
C LYS A 111 2.78 1.10 18.16
N ALA A 112 3.14 1.67 19.31
CA ALA A 112 2.90 3.08 19.60
C ALA A 112 3.60 3.99 18.58
N ARG A 113 4.88 3.73 18.32
CA ARG A 113 5.63 4.44 17.29
C ARG A 113 4.96 4.34 15.92
N HIS A 114 4.50 3.15 15.53
CA HIS A 114 3.83 2.95 14.27
C HIS A 114 2.54 3.77 14.13
N CYS A 115 1.77 3.90 15.20
CA CYS A 115 0.59 4.80 15.24
C CYS A 115 1.00 6.27 15.11
N LEU A 116 2.10 6.68 15.75
CA LEU A 116 2.61 8.06 15.65
C LEU A 116 3.16 8.38 14.26
N ASP A 117 3.87 7.45 13.62
CA ASP A 117 4.33 7.60 12.24
C ASP A 117 3.15 7.83 11.29
N LYS A 118 2.07 7.08 11.45
CA LYS A 118 0.84 7.30 10.66
C LYS A 118 0.17 8.64 10.96
N LEU A 119 0.17 9.06 12.21
CA LEU A 119 -0.36 10.36 12.61
C LEU A 119 0.42 11.51 11.95
N ILE A 120 1.74 11.42 11.91
CA ILE A 120 2.60 12.40 11.24
C ILE A 120 2.23 12.49 9.76
N GLU A 121 2.14 11.36 9.05
CA GLU A 121 1.74 11.32 7.64
C GLU A 121 0.38 12.01 7.38
N VAL A 122 -0.59 11.80 8.26
CA VAL A 122 -1.92 12.41 8.14
C VAL A 122 -1.84 13.92 8.34
N MET A 123 -1.06 14.38 9.31
CA MET A 123 -0.89 15.80 9.61
C MET A 123 -0.09 16.53 8.51
N GLU A 124 0.95 15.92 7.96
CA GLU A 124 1.75 16.47 6.86
C GLU A 124 0.91 16.66 5.59
N ARG A 125 0.03 15.70 5.26
CA ARG A 125 -0.89 15.83 4.11
C ARG A 125 -1.85 17.01 4.26
N LYS A 126 -2.25 17.34 5.47
CA LYS A 126 -3.08 18.51 5.76
C LYS A 126 -2.34 19.83 5.51
N GLY A 127 -1.07 19.90 5.93
CA GLY A 127 -0.25 21.09 5.74
C GLY A 127 0.08 21.38 4.27
N SER A 128 0.03 20.37 3.40
CA SER A 128 0.31 20.54 1.97
C SER A 128 -0.92 20.93 1.13
N GLY A 129 -2.10 20.97 1.73
CA GLY A 129 -3.37 21.25 1.04
C GLY A 129 -3.98 22.62 1.34
N ASP A 130 -3.31 23.45 2.13
CA ASP A 130 -3.85 24.74 2.62
C ASP A 130 -3.20 25.97 1.95
N ASP A 131 -2.58 25.76 0.77
CA ASP A 131 -2.06 26.84 -0.10
C ASP A 131 -2.95 27.07 -1.32
#